data_8063ba410eab7c6598845c60f99cc3ad
#
_entry.id   8063ba410eab7c6598845c60f99cc3ad
#
_cell.length_a   1.000
_cell.length_b   1.000
_cell.length_c   1.000
_cell.angle_alpha   90.00
_cell.angle_beta   90.00
_cell.angle_gamma   90.00
#
_symmetry.space_group_name_H-M   'P 1'
#
loop_
_entity.id
_entity.type
_entity.pdbx_description
1 polymer ?
#
loop_
_entity_poly.entity_id
_entity_poly.type
_entity_poly.pdbx_seq_one_letter_code
_entity_poly.pdbx_strand_id
1 'polypeptide(L)'
;GVVRLSSDGTYRDFLHIRYQGTDKLYVPTDQLDRVQKYIGSEGEAPKLNRLSGGEWQRQKSKVRQSIKDIAGDLLKLYAQREAVPGYAFEPDTPWQREFEDNFQYEETPDQLAAIEDIKRDMERPRVMDRLLCGDVGYGKTEVALRAIFKAVMSGKQAAMLAPTTILVQQHYATMLNRFAGFPVHVEVLSRFK
;
A
#
# COMPACT_ATOMS: atom_id res chain seq x y z
N GLY A 1 17.19 -7.55 -28.90
CA GLY A 1 18.44 -6.81 -29.18
C GLY A 1 18.19 -5.67 -30.14
N VAL A 2 19.14 -4.75 -30.26
CA VAL A 2 19.09 -3.63 -31.21
C VAL A 2 19.60 -4.11 -32.59
N VAL A 3 18.91 -3.74 -33.64
CA VAL A 3 19.30 -4.04 -35.02
C VAL A 3 19.24 -2.75 -35.83
N ARG A 4 20.18 -2.59 -36.79
CA ARG A 4 20.20 -1.46 -37.70
C ARG A 4 19.57 -1.90 -39.01
N LEU A 5 18.54 -1.18 -39.43
CA LEU A 5 17.85 -1.43 -40.69
C LEU A 5 17.99 -0.20 -41.62
N SER A 6 18.11 -0.46 -42.91
CA SER A 6 18.13 0.58 -43.93
C SER A 6 16.74 0.70 -44.57
N SER A 7 16.18 1.91 -44.64
CA SER A 7 15.01 2.26 -45.38
C SER A 7 15.29 3.54 -46.16
N ASP A 8 15.11 3.53 -47.48
CA ASP A 8 15.30 4.68 -48.36
C ASP A 8 16.71 5.33 -48.26
N GLY A 9 17.74 4.49 -48.10
CA GLY A 9 19.12 4.95 -47.98
C GLY A 9 19.50 5.53 -46.59
N THR A 10 18.54 5.60 -45.68
CA THR A 10 18.81 6.06 -44.31
C THR A 10 18.87 4.88 -43.34
N TYR A 11 19.91 4.80 -42.53
CA TYR A 11 20.05 3.79 -41.47
C TYR A 11 19.39 4.26 -40.19
N ARG A 12 18.55 3.41 -39.60
CA ARG A 12 17.95 3.63 -38.29
C ARG A 12 18.12 2.40 -37.38
N ASP A 13 18.24 2.65 -36.10
CA ASP A 13 18.33 1.60 -35.11
C ASP A 13 16.93 1.27 -34.59
N PHE A 14 16.63 -0.04 -34.48
CA PHE A 14 15.36 -0.58 -34.00
C PHE A 14 15.59 -1.59 -32.88
N LEU A 15 14.70 -1.60 -31.88
CA LEU A 15 14.61 -2.69 -30.93
C LEU A 15 13.85 -3.86 -31.59
N HIS A 16 14.56 -4.99 -31.74
CA HIS A 16 13.96 -6.22 -32.25
C HIS A 16 13.32 -7.02 -31.12
N ILE A 17 12.02 -7.20 -31.15
CA ILE A 17 11.24 -7.97 -30.22
C ILE A 17 10.73 -9.24 -30.92
N ARG A 18 11.02 -10.42 -30.33
CA ARG A 18 10.54 -11.71 -30.82
C ARG A 18 9.22 -12.07 -30.16
N TYR A 19 8.28 -12.56 -30.93
CA TYR A 19 7.02 -13.15 -30.49
C TYR A 19 7.05 -14.67 -30.66
N GLN A 20 5.98 -15.37 -30.33
CA GLN A 20 5.86 -16.80 -30.55
C GLN A 20 5.86 -17.11 -32.04
N GLY A 21 6.59 -18.17 -32.43
CA GLY A 21 6.78 -18.54 -33.84
C GLY A 21 7.84 -17.67 -34.53
N THR A 22 7.56 -17.20 -35.71
CA THR A 22 8.46 -16.40 -36.56
C THR A 22 8.20 -14.90 -36.50
N ASP A 23 7.16 -14.49 -35.80
CA ASP A 23 6.73 -13.10 -35.71
C ASP A 23 7.76 -12.20 -35.02
N LYS A 24 8.02 -11.05 -35.62
CA LYS A 24 8.99 -10.05 -35.15
C LYS A 24 8.38 -8.68 -35.17
N LEU A 25 8.65 -7.88 -34.17
CA LEU A 25 8.28 -6.46 -34.11
C LEU A 25 9.56 -5.62 -34.02
N TYR A 26 9.65 -4.61 -34.85
CA TYR A 26 10.73 -3.64 -34.84
C TYR A 26 10.20 -2.31 -34.29
N VAL A 27 10.71 -1.88 -33.14
CA VAL A 27 10.33 -0.62 -32.51
C VAL A 27 11.47 0.37 -32.71
N PRO A 28 11.24 1.52 -33.34
CA PRO A 28 12.27 2.56 -33.51
C PRO A 28 12.80 3.00 -32.14
N THR A 29 14.09 3.33 -32.07
CA THR A 29 14.73 3.71 -30.80
C THR A 29 14.20 5.02 -30.19
N ASP A 30 13.58 5.87 -31.02
CA ASP A 30 12.88 7.08 -30.57
C ASP A 30 11.51 6.80 -29.91
N GLN A 31 11.04 5.53 -29.92
CA GLN A 31 9.79 5.07 -29.30
C GLN A 31 10.04 4.04 -28.20
N LEU A 32 11.21 4.02 -27.59
CA LEU A 32 11.54 3.07 -26.51
C LEU A 32 10.73 3.31 -25.22
N ASP A 33 10.17 4.48 -25.04
CA ASP A 33 9.21 4.82 -23.99
C ASP A 33 7.94 3.94 -24.00
N ARG A 34 7.60 3.38 -25.18
CA ARG A 34 6.47 2.45 -25.36
C ARG A 34 6.78 1.00 -24.99
N VAL A 35 8.03 0.70 -24.65
CA VAL A 35 8.49 -0.66 -24.37
C VAL A 35 9.05 -0.71 -22.94
N GLN A 36 8.49 -1.60 -22.13
CA GLN A 36 8.98 -1.84 -20.77
C GLN A 36 9.63 -3.22 -20.69
N LYS A 37 10.68 -3.32 -19.86
CA LYS A 37 11.27 -4.62 -19.54
C LYS A 37 10.25 -5.46 -18.79
N TYR A 38 10.07 -6.71 -19.20
CA TYR A 38 9.24 -7.65 -18.46
C TYR A 38 9.84 -7.91 -17.07
N ILE A 39 9.02 -7.71 -16.06
CA ILE A 39 9.34 -8.01 -14.66
C ILE A 39 8.46 -9.20 -14.27
N GLY A 40 9.03 -10.40 -14.25
CA GLY A 40 8.39 -11.63 -13.82
C GLY A 40 9.06 -12.20 -12.57
N SER A 41 8.59 -13.36 -12.10
CA SER A 41 9.26 -14.12 -11.05
C SER A 41 10.69 -14.49 -11.48
N GLU A 42 11.64 -14.40 -10.57
CA GLU A 42 13.05 -14.72 -10.86
C GLU A 42 13.18 -16.16 -11.37
N GLY A 43 13.82 -16.31 -12.53
CA GLY A 43 14.16 -17.61 -13.12
C GLY A 43 13.22 -18.14 -14.19
N GLU A 44 12.03 -17.54 -14.40
CA GLU A 44 11.13 -18.00 -15.47
C GLU A 44 11.17 -17.08 -16.71
N ALA A 45 11.42 -17.68 -17.87
CA ALA A 45 11.32 -16.96 -19.13
C ALA A 45 9.84 -16.64 -19.44
N PRO A 46 9.50 -15.42 -19.88
CA PRO A 46 8.13 -15.06 -20.19
C PRO A 46 7.59 -15.91 -21.33
N LYS A 47 6.35 -16.37 -21.17
CA LYS A 47 5.63 -17.05 -22.25
C LYS A 47 5.40 -16.06 -23.41
N LEU A 48 5.95 -16.36 -24.57
CA LEU A 48 5.78 -15.52 -25.75
C LEU A 48 4.37 -15.67 -26.32
N ASN A 49 3.73 -14.56 -26.63
CA ASN A 49 2.44 -14.51 -27.32
C ASN A 49 2.65 -14.39 -28.83
N ARG A 50 1.61 -14.73 -29.62
CA ARG A 50 1.60 -14.45 -31.07
C ARG A 50 1.30 -12.98 -31.32
N LEU A 51 1.94 -12.39 -32.34
CA LEU A 51 1.66 -11.00 -32.72
C LEU A 51 0.27 -10.88 -33.38
N SER A 52 -0.11 -11.88 -34.18
CA SER A 52 -1.41 -12.00 -34.85
C SER A 52 -2.27 -13.04 -34.12
N GLY A 53 -3.45 -12.64 -33.66
CA GLY A 53 -4.42 -13.57 -33.07
C GLY A 53 -5.26 -12.97 -31.94
N GLY A 54 -6.44 -13.57 -31.69
CA GLY A 54 -7.37 -13.14 -30.64
C GLY A 54 -6.94 -13.52 -29.21
N GLU A 55 -5.80 -14.21 -29.03
CA GLU A 55 -5.36 -14.73 -27.73
C GLU A 55 -5.06 -13.61 -26.75
N TRP A 56 -4.32 -12.59 -27.18
CA TRP A 56 -4.05 -11.39 -26.38
C TRP A 56 -5.32 -10.63 -25.99
N GLN A 57 -6.25 -10.48 -26.93
CA GLN A 57 -7.54 -9.82 -26.66
C GLN A 57 -8.39 -10.61 -25.66
N ARG A 58 -8.41 -11.95 -25.77
CA ARG A 58 -9.09 -12.81 -24.80
C ARG A 58 -8.46 -12.72 -23.42
N GLN A 59 -7.14 -12.73 -23.32
CA GLN A 59 -6.42 -12.59 -22.06
C GLN A 59 -6.69 -11.23 -21.44
N LYS A 60 -6.63 -10.16 -22.22
CA LYS A 60 -6.94 -8.80 -21.77
C LYS A 60 -8.39 -8.66 -21.30
N SER A 61 -9.35 -9.27 -21.99
CA SER A 61 -10.76 -9.28 -21.58
C SER A 61 -10.98 -10.06 -20.31
N LYS A 62 -10.31 -11.20 -20.13
CA LYS A 62 -10.38 -12.01 -18.90
C LYS A 62 -9.85 -11.23 -17.70
N VAL A 63 -8.71 -10.55 -17.84
CA VAL A 63 -8.14 -9.70 -16.78
C VAL A 63 -9.07 -8.53 -16.46
N ARG A 64 -9.61 -7.85 -17.47
CA ARG A 64 -10.58 -6.76 -17.25
C ARG A 64 -11.83 -7.23 -16.52
N GLN A 65 -12.34 -8.42 -16.85
CA GLN A 65 -13.51 -8.97 -16.15
C GLN A 65 -13.16 -9.27 -14.70
N SER A 66 -12.04 -9.92 -14.43
CA SER A 66 -11.57 -10.19 -13.06
C SER A 66 -11.41 -8.92 -12.22
N ILE A 67 -10.87 -7.84 -12.82
CA ILE A 67 -10.76 -6.54 -12.14
C ILE A 67 -12.14 -5.97 -11.82
N LYS A 68 -13.11 -6.06 -12.74
CA LYS A 68 -14.50 -5.60 -12.49
C LYS A 68 -15.16 -6.38 -11.37
N ASP A 69 -14.95 -7.69 -11.32
CA ASP A 69 -15.54 -8.55 -10.28
C ASP A 69 -14.95 -8.17 -8.90
N ILE A 70 -13.62 -8.03 -8.81
CA ILE A 70 -12.94 -7.58 -7.58
C ILE A 70 -13.44 -6.18 -7.16
N ALA A 71 -13.54 -5.25 -8.10
CA ALA A 71 -14.04 -3.90 -7.80
C ALA A 71 -15.50 -3.93 -7.30
N GLY A 72 -16.34 -4.78 -7.90
CA GLY A 72 -17.72 -4.99 -7.45
C GLY A 72 -17.82 -5.53 -6.02
N ASP A 73 -16.98 -6.48 -5.67
CA ASP A 73 -16.94 -7.05 -4.32
C ASP A 73 -16.40 -6.05 -3.29
N LEU A 74 -15.38 -5.25 -3.66
CA LEU A 74 -14.89 -4.17 -2.81
C LEU A 74 -15.97 -3.11 -2.57
N LEU A 75 -16.70 -2.68 -3.59
CA LEU A 75 -17.79 -1.72 -3.45
C LEU A 75 -18.89 -2.22 -2.51
N LYS A 76 -19.26 -3.51 -2.60
CA LYS A 76 -20.21 -4.12 -1.66
C LYS A 76 -19.69 -4.10 -0.23
N LEU A 77 -18.40 -4.42 -0.03
CA LEU A 77 -17.76 -4.40 1.28
C LEU A 77 -17.75 -2.99 1.88
N TYR A 78 -17.41 -1.98 1.08
CA TYR A 78 -17.47 -0.58 1.52
C TYR A 78 -18.89 -0.14 1.89
N ALA A 79 -19.89 -0.47 1.07
CA ALA A 79 -21.28 -0.17 1.37
C ALA A 79 -21.77 -0.85 2.66
N GLN A 80 -21.36 -2.10 2.90
CA GLN A 80 -21.67 -2.79 4.15
C GLN A 80 -21.01 -2.11 5.37
N ARG A 81 -19.76 -1.67 5.24
CA ARG A 81 -19.06 -0.94 6.32
C ARG A 81 -19.73 0.40 6.63
N GLU A 82 -20.15 1.14 5.61
CA GLU A 82 -20.84 2.42 5.81
C GLU A 82 -22.22 2.26 6.47
N ALA A 83 -22.88 1.13 6.27
CA ALA A 83 -24.18 0.83 6.87
C ALA A 83 -24.07 0.44 8.37
N VAL A 84 -22.88 0.08 8.86
CA VAL A 84 -22.67 -0.30 10.26
C VAL A 84 -22.28 0.93 11.07
N PRO A 85 -22.98 1.25 12.18
CA PRO A 85 -22.55 2.33 13.06
C PRO A 85 -21.22 1.99 13.71
N GLY A 86 -20.29 2.94 13.71
CA GLY A 86 -18.99 2.85 14.38
C GLY A 86 -19.10 3.34 15.83
N TYR A 87 -18.05 3.06 16.59
CA TYR A 87 -17.87 3.63 17.91
C TYR A 87 -17.28 5.04 17.77
N ALA A 88 -17.94 6.05 18.31
CA ALA A 88 -17.40 7.39 18.41
C ALA A 88 -16.53 7.49 19.67
N PHE A 89 -15.24 7.72 19.48
CA PHE A 89 -14.29 7.90 20.57
C PHE A 89 -14.48 9.28 21.21
N GLU A 90 -14.21 9.37 22.51
CA GLU A 90 -14.26 10.64 23.23
C GLU A 90 -13.18 11.64 22.72
N PRO A 91 -13.41 12.96 22.86
CA PRO A 91 -12.37 13.95 22.64
C PRO A 91 -11.10 13.67 23.46
N ASP A 92 -9.99 14.28 23.05
CA ASP A 92 -8.70 14.04 23.71
C ASP A 92 -8.71 14.35 25.20
N THR A 93 -8.32 13.35 25.97
CA THR A 93 -8.14 13.46 27.42
C THR A 93 -6.81 14.17 27.76
N PRO A 94 -6.60 14.63 29.01
CA PRO A 94 -5.29 15.11 29.43
C PRO A 94 -4.17 14.09 29.20
N TRP A 95 -4.43 12.81 29.37
CA TRP A 95 -3.45 11.74 29.09
C TRP A 95 -3.08 11.62 27.62
N GLN A 96 -4.02 11.86 26.70
CA GLN A 96 -3.72 11.91 25.28
C GLN A 96 -2.72 13.04 24.98
N ARG A 97 -2.94 14.21 25.54
CA ARG A 97 -2.03 15.34 25.37
C ARG A 97 -0.65 15.08 25.97
N GLU A 98 -0.60 14.57 27.19
CA GLU A 98 0.65 14.17 27.83
C GLU A 98 1.42 13.12 27.02
N PHE A 99 0.71 12.12 26.46
CA PHE A 99 1.31 11.14 25.57
C PHE A 99 1.90 11.78 24.30
N GLU A 100 1.21 12.75 23.71
CA GLU A 100 1.67 13.47 22.53
C GLU A 100 2.83 14.39 22.85
N ASP A 101 2.77 15.14 23.94
CA ASP A 101 3.83 16.04 24.42
C ASP A 101 5.13 15.30 24.79
N ASN A 102 5.03 14.03 25.19
CA ASN A 102 6.18 13.16 25.46
C ASN A 102 6.86 12.62 24.17
N PHE A 103 6.45 13.07 23.00
CA PHE A 103 7.14 12.72 21.76
C PHE A 103 8.46 13.48 21.66
N GLN A 104 9.56 12.75 21.43
CA GLN A 104 10.93 13.30 21.51
C GLN A 104 11.35 14.14 20.29
N TYR A 105 10.52 14.19 19.26
CA TYR A 105 10.82 14.88 18.01
C TYR A 105 9.74 15.94 17.73
N GLU A 106 10.06 16.90 16.92
CA GLU A 106 9.10 17.88 16.40
C GLU A 106 8.34 17.26 15.22
N GLU A 107 7.01 17.34 15.28
CA GLU A 107 6.15 16.84 14.21
C GLU A 107 6.22 17.72 12.97
N THR A 108 6.19 17.09 11.81
CA THR A 108 6.01 17.82 10.56
C THR A 108 4.57 18.30 10.40
N PRO A 109 4.31 19.38 9.62
CA PRO A 109 2.96 19.84 9.35
C PRO A 109 2.03 18.73 8.79
N ASP A 110 2.56 17.85 7.96
CA ASP A 110 1.80 16.74 7.38
C ASP A 110 1.45 15.66 8.43
N GLN A 111 2.36 15.40 9.38
CA GLN A 111 2.06 14.50 10.50
C GLN A 111 0.95 15.07 11.38
N LEU A 112 1.01 16.34 11.72
CA LEU A 112 -0.03 17.02 12.52
C LEU A 112 -1.38 16.96 11.79
N ALA A 113 -1.42 17.29 10.50
CA ALA A 113 -2.64 17.21 9.71
C ALA A 113 -3.22 15.77 9.67
N ALA A 114 -2.36 14.77 9.51
CA ALA A 114 -2.78 13.37 9.51
C ALA A 114 -3.34 12.91 10.87
N ILE A 115 -2.71 13.35 11.98
CA ILE A 115 -3.16 13.06 13.34
C ILE A 115 -4.56 13.67 13.58
N GLU A 116 -4.74 14.94 13.23
CA GLU A 116 -6.02 15.63 13.37
C GLU A 116 -7.13 14.97 12.54
N ASP A 117 -6.82 14.58 11.31
CA ASP A 117 -7.76 13.88 10.44
C ASP A 117 -8.18 12.53 11.02
N ILE A 118 -7.23 11.75 11.54
CA ILE A 118 -7.50 10.46 12.18
C ILE A 118 -8.36 10.64 13.43
N LYS A 119 -8.03 11.60 14.31
CA LYS A 119 -8.81 11.90 15.50
C LYS A 119 -10.24 12.28 15.15
N ARG A 120 -10.41 13.14 14.16
CA ARG A 120 -11.74 13.56 13.66
C ARG A 120 -12.55 12.39 13.11
N ASP A 121 -11.91 11.45 12.41
CA ASP A 121 -12.59 10.25 11.92
C ASP A 121 -12.96 9.30 13.07
N MET A 122 -12.10 9.13 14.06
CA MET A 122 -12.35 8.30 15.24
C MET A 122 -13.51 8.84 16.10
N GLU A 123 -13.69 10.15 16.16
CA GLU A 123 -14.74 10.82 16.96
C GLU A 123 -16.13 10.79 16.28
N ARG A 124 -16.21 10.30 15.04
CA ARG A 124 -17.48 10.13 14.33
C ARG A 124 -18.11 8.79 14.65
N PRO A 125 -19.46 8.69 14.64
CA PRO A 125 -20.18 7.41 14.83
C PRO A 125 -20.14 6.55 13.56
N ARG A 126 -18.98 6.41 12.95
CA ARG A 126 -18.72 5.67 11.70
C ARG A 126 -17.49 4.81 11.84
N VAL A 127 -17.47 3.68 11.15
CA VAL A 127 -16.26 2.85 11.09
C VAL A 127 -15.18 3.60 10.28
N MET A 128 -14.04 3.89 10.93
CA MET A 128 -12.91 4.52 10.25
C MET A 128 -12.21 3.52 9.32
N ASP A 129 -11.97 3.93 8.08
CA ASP A 129 -11.11 3.22 7.13
C ASP A 129 -10.24 4.27 6.42
N ARG A 130 -9.02 4.48 6.92
CA ARG A 130 -8.14 5.55 6.46
C ARG A 130 -6.78 5.01 6.03
N LEU A 131 -6.35 5.36 4.83
CA LEU A 131 -5.02 5.09 4.34
C LEU A 131 -4.09 6.25 4.69
N LEU A 132 -3.00 5.96 5.43
CA LEU A 132 -1.91 6.88 5.71
C LEU A 132 -0.75 6.60 4.76
N CYS A 133 -0.48 7.51 3.83
CA CYS A 133 0.63 7.43 2.89
C CYS A 133 1.81 8.28 3.37
N GLY A 134 3.03 7.77 3.17
CA GLY A 134 4.26 8.48 3.48
C GLY A 134 5.46 7.57 3.21
N ASP A 135 6.62 8.17 2.95
CA ASP A 135 7.86 7.44 2.69
C ASP A 135 8.40 6.73 3.94
N VAL A 136 9.41 5.90 3.76
CA VAL A 136 10.09 5.21 4.87
C VAL A 136 10.77 6.23 5.77
N GLY A 137 10.59 6.10 7.09
CA GLY A 137 11.18 7.02 8.07
C GLY A 137 10.36 8.27 8.39
N TYR A 138 9.23 8.52 7.71
CA TYR A 138 8.38 9.71 7.94
C TYR A 138 7.42 9.59 9.14
N GLY A 139 7.72 8.75 10.11
CA GLY A 139 7.01 8.70 11.39
C GLY A 139 5.57 8.17 11.35
N LYS A 140 5.17 7.42 10.30
CA LYS A 140 3.82 6.81 10.22
C LYS A 140 3.43 6.00 11.46
N THR A 141 4.41 5.36 12.09
CA THR A 141 4.20 4.58 13.31
C THR A 141 3.75 5.46 14.47
N GLU A 142 4.33 6.64 14.66
CA GLU A 142 3.91 7.56 15.72
C GLU A 142 2.46 8.01 15.51
N VAL A 143 2.07 8.35 14.29
CA VAL A 143 0.68 8.70 13.96
C VAL A 143 -0.28 7.56 14.31
N ALA A 144 0.10 6.31 14.01
CA ALA A 144 -0.69 5.13 14.36
C ALA A 144 -0.76 4.91 15.89
N LEU A 145 0.34 5.15 16.62
CA LEU A 145 0.38 5.00 18.08
C LEU A 145 -0.53 5.99 18.80
N ARG A 146 -0.67 7.22 18.31
CA ARG A 146 -1.62 8.21 18.86
C ARG A 146 -3.07 7.75 18.70
N ALA A 147 -3.41 7.16 17.57
CA ALA A 147 -4.73 6.56 17.35
C ALA A 147 -4.98 5.35 18.27
N ILE A 148 -3.98 4.47 18.41
CA ILE A 148 -4.04 3.31 19.32
C ILE A 148 -4.21 3.78 20.75
N PHE A 149 -3.45 4.77 21.21
CA PHE A 149 -3.55 5.32 22.56
C PHE A 149 -4.95 5.87 22.84
N LYS A 150 -5.51 6.66 21.91
CA LYS A 150 -6.88 7.17 22.00
C LYS A 150 -7.92 6.06 22.14
N ALA A 151 -7.76 4.99 21.37
CA ALA A 151 -8.66 3.83 21.42
C ALA A 151 -8.57 3.11 22.79
N VAL A 152 -7.36 2.88 23.29
CA VAL A 152 -7.12 2.18 24.57
C VAL A 152 -7.60 3.04 25.75
N MET A 153 -7.36 4.34 25.75
CA MET A 153 -7.85 5.25 26.79
C MET A 153 -9.38 5.35 26.81
N SER A 154 -10.04 5.07 25.71
CA SER A 154 -11.51 4.94 25.63
C SER A 154 -12.02 3.53 25.99
N GLY A 155 -11.18 2.68 26.62
CA GLY A 155 -11.53 1.34 27.06
C GLY A 155 -11.69 0.31 25.93
N LYS A 156 -11.11 0.56 24.77
CA LYS A 156 -11.12 -0.37 23.63
C LYS A 156 -9.79 -1.08 23.48
N GLN A 157 -9.80 -2.22 22.80
CA GLN A 157 -8.58 -2.92 22.40
C GLN A 157 -8.15 -2.45 21.02
N ALA A 158 -6.83 -2.43 20.80
CA ALA A 158 -6.24 -2.13 19.50
C ALA A 158 -5.31 -3.27 19.06
N ALA A 159 -5.28 -3.55 17.78
CA ALA A 159 -4.38 -4.54 17.20
C ALA A 159 -3.57 -3.90 16.07
N MET A 160 -2.25 -4.10 16.09
CA MET A 160 -1.34 -3.65 15.05
C MET A 160 -0.79 -4.86 14.28
N LEU A 161 -1.10 -4.93 13.00
CA LEU A 161 -0.65 -6.02 12.13
C LEU A 161 0.60 -5.60 11.35
N ALA A 162 1.60 -6.47 11.32
CA ALA A 162 2.81 -6.27 10.53
C ALA A 162 3.15 -7.53 9.71
N PRO A 163 3.74 -7.39 8.50
CA PRO A 163 3.92 -8.51 7.58
C PRO A 163 5.02 -9.48 7.98
N THR A 164 5.94 -9.09 8.87
CA THR A 164 7.07 -9.93 9.28
C THR A 164 7.26 -9.92 10.79
N THR A 165 7.80 -11.01 11.34
CA THR A 165 8.12 -11.12 12.77
C THR A 165 9.14 -10.08 13.24
N ILE A 166 10.06 -9.65 12.38
CA ILE A 166 11.04 -8.60 12.69
C ILE A 166 10.33 -7.27 12.91
N LEU A 167 9.41 -6.89 12.02
CA LEU A 167 8.62 -5.67 12.17
C LEU A 167 7.71 -5.72 13.39
N VAL A 168 7.11 -6.88 13.68
CA VAL A 168 6.31 -7.07 14.91
C VAL A 168 7.17 -6.77 16.14
N GLN A 169 8.40 -7.29 16.23
CA GLN A 169 9.29 -7.05 17.36
C GLN A 169 9.72 -5.58 17.46
N GLN A 170 10.00 -4.92 16.33
CA GLN A 170 10.31 -3.49 16.30
C GLN A 170 9.13 -2.64 16.79
N HIS A 171 7.92 -2.91 16.31
CA HIS A 171 6.73 -2.21 16.77
C HIS A 171 6.43 -2.47 18.24
N TYR A 172 6.62 -3.70 18.72
CA TYR A 172 6.45 -4.05 20.13
C TYR A 172 7.41 -3.25 21.02
N ALA A 173 8.70 -3.21 20.68
CA ALA A 173 9.68 -2.42 21.41
C ALA A 173 9.34 -0.92 21.41
N THR A 174 8.92 -0.40 20.28
CA THR A 174 8.48 1.01 20.14
C THR A 174 7.26 1.29 21.02
N MET A 175 6.26 0.41 21.02
CA MET A 175 5.07 0.53 21.86
C MET A 175 5.42 0.52 23.34
N LEU A 176 6.27 -0.41 23.79
CA LEU A 176 6.69 -0.47 25.20
C LEU A 176 7.35 0.83 25.64
N ASN A 177 8.21 1.41 24.81
CA ASN A 177 8.85 2.68 25.12
C ASN A 177 7.87 3.85 25.13
N ARG A 178 6.99 3.95 24.12
CA ARG A 178 6.06 5.07 24.00
C ARG A 178 4.93 5.04 25.03
N PHE A 179 4.47 3.85 25.43
CA PHE A 179 3.42 3.70 26.43
C PHE A 179 3.97 3.58 27.86
N ALA A 180 5.28 3.71 28.05
CA ALA A 180 5.88 3.68 29.37
C ALA A 180 5.30 4.81 30.26
N GLY A 181 4.86 4.45 31.46
CA GLY A 181 4.22 5.40 32.39
C GLY A 181 2.70 5.53 32.23
N PHE A 182 2.10 4.95 31.20
CA PHE A 182 0.66 4.91 31.00
C PHE A 182 0.08 3.52 31.31
N PRO A 183 -1.19 3.41 31.74
CA PRO A 183 -1.83 2.13 32.06
C PRO A 183 -2.22 1.34 30.80
N VAL A 184 -1.26 1.14 29.90
CA VAL A 184 -1.43 0.40 28.66
C VAL A 184 -0.66 -0.90 28.74
N HIS A 185 -1.37 -2.02 28.54
CA HIS A 185 -0.76 -3.33 28.45
C HIS A 185 -0.55 -3.72 26.99
N VAL A 186 0.68 -4.08 26.64
CA VAL A 186 1.06 -4.44 25.26
C VAL A 186 1.48 -5.90 25.22
N GLU A 187 0.86 -6.67 24.33
CA GLU A 187 1.20 -8.06 24.07
C GLU A 187 1.59 -8.27 22.62
N VAL A 188 2.40 -9.29 22.36
CA VAL A 188 2.80 -9.68 21.01
C VAL A 188 2.28 -11.07 20.67
N LEU A 189 1.71 -11.21 19.48
CA LEU A 189 1.30 -12.47 18.90
C LEU A 189 2.13 -12.72 17.64
N SER A 190 2.91 -13.77 17.64
CA SER A 190 3.72 -14.16 16.48
C SER A 190 3.89 -15.68 16.47
N ARG A 191 4.50 -16.20 15.38
CA ARG A 191 4.80 -17.64 15.28
C ARG A 191 5.73 -18.15 16.39
N PHE A 192 6.44 -17.27 17.09
CA PHE A 192 7.42 -17.63 18.12
C PHE A 192 6.92 -17.39 19.54
N LYS A 193 5.65 -17.01 19.70
CA LYS A 193 5.00 -16.79 21.00
C LYS A 193 3.55 -17.26 20.93
#